data_4dbf38626d412e366f02c9cf119b1af4
#
_entry.id   4dbf38626d412e366f02c9cf119b1af4
#
_cell.length_a   1.000
_cell.length_b   1.000
_cell.length_c   1.000
_cell.angle_alpha   90.00
_cell.angle_beta   90.00
_cell.angle_gamma   90.00
#
_symmetry.space_group_name_H-M   'P 1'
#
loop_
_entity.id
_entity.type
_entity.pdbx_description
1 polymer ?
#
loop_
_entity_poly.entity_id
_entity_poly.type
_entity_poly.pdbx_seq_one_letter_code
_entity_poly.pdbx_strand_id
1 'polypeptide(L)'
;MEFWDPHFHIWDISSKTPSGHDPSVLFAPHGRKIYGIQDFEKDLDNSGFNLTGGVFVEAVSVCHVEMDGDDYAEHCLAETKWVSEQISNSTRDYYIVSTLALEHPNIEELLAKITYHEKVRGIRQILNYQPSWPRNQRLGNLLENPAWCDGFEKIKDVQLIFDLQINPHQFKQAAKLSERNPQIPLVLGHLGSPTLSDLKDDKIYWEGIQALADCPQN
;
A
#
# COMPACT_ATOMS: atom_id res chain seq x y z
N MET A 1 27.99 -0.08 -4.52
CA MET A 1 26.97 0.39 -5.51
C MET A 1 25.96 1.19 -4.72
N GLU A 2 25.66 2.41 -5.17
CA GLU A 2 24.57 3.21 -4.60
C GLU A 2 23.23 2.69 -5.10
N PHE A 3 22.23 2.64 -4.23
CA PHE A 3 20.88 2.30 -4.60
C PHE A 3 19.87 3.04 -3.73
N TRP A 4 18.66 3.12 -4.23
CA TRP A 4 17.49 3.70 -3.57
C TRP A 4 16.40 2.64 -3.54
N ASP A 5 15.86 2.31 -2.36
CA ASP A 5 14.89 1.23 -2.22
C ASP A 5 13.47 1.76 -2.54
N PRO A 6 12.84 1.35 -3.64
CA PRO A 6 11.52 1.85 -4.00
C PRO A 6 10.37 1.27 -3.16
N HIS A 7 10.62 0.28 -2.30
CA HIS A 7 9.57 -0.40 -1.56
C HIS A 7 10.12 -1.15 -0.35
N PHE A 8 10.13 -0.52 0.81
CA PHE A 8 10.50 -1.17 2.06
C PHE A 8 9.42 -1.02 3.13
N HIS A 9 9.51 -1.83 4.17
CA HIS A 9 8.61 -1.79 5.31
C HIS A 9 9.39 -1.66 6.61
N ILE A 10 8.86 -0.87 7.52
CA ILE A 10 9.20 -0.85 8.95
C ILE A 10 7.90 -0.94 9.74
N TRP A 11 7.94 -1.38 10.99
CA TRP A 11 6.71 -1.59 11.77
C TRP A 11 6.95 -1.46 13.27
N ASP A 12 5.89 -1.10 13.97
CA ASP A 12 5.75 -1.22 15.42
C ASP A 12 4.41 -1.91 15.73
N ILE A 13 4.49 -3.17 16.12
CA ILE A 13 3.34 -3.98 16.56
C ILE A 13 3.42 -4.32 18.05
N SER A 14 4.18 -3.56 18.83
CA SER A 14 4.39 -3.80 20.27
C SER A 14 3.09 -3.72 21.07
N SER A 15 2.14 -2.90 20.63
CA SER A 15 0.81 -2.75 21.24
C SER A 15 -0.18 -3.85 20.83
N LYS A 16 0.16 -4.68 19.86
CA LYS A 16 -0.73 -5.73 19.37
C LYS A 16 -0.83 -6.90 20.33
N THR A 17 -2.04 -7.25 20.73
CA THR A 17 -2.31 -8.60 21.27
C THR A 17 -2.29 -9.55 20.08
N PRO A 18 -1.53 -10.67 20.10
CA PRO A 18 -1.56 -11.63 19.02
C PRO A 18 -2.99 -12.18 18.88
N SER A 19 -3.75 -11.67 17.94
CA SER A 19 -4.93 -12.35 17.43
C SER A 19 -4.46 -13.45 16.47
N GLY A 20 -5.22 -14.52 16.33
CA GLY A 20 -4.82 -15.70 15.58
C GLY A 20 -4.29 -15.37 14.19
N HIS A 21 -3.48 -16.26 13.65
CA HIS A 21 -2.92 -16.12 12.32
C HIS A 21 -4.04 -16.13 11.27
N ASP A 22 -4.23 -15.01 10.56
CA ASP A 22 -5.09 -14.98 9.37
C ASP A 22 -4.29 -15.55 8.18
N PRO A 23 -4.71 -16.69 7.60
CA PRO A 23 -4.02 -17.29 6.47
C PRO A 23 -4.04 -16.44 5.19
N SER A 24 -4.90 -15.42 5.12
CA SER A 24 -4.91 -14.45 4.01
C SER A 24 -3.79 -13.42 4.11
N VAL A 25 -3.10 -13.32 5.24
CA VAL A 25 -1.96 -12.44 5.44
C VAL A 25 -0.73 -13.07 4.81
N LEU A 26 -0.28 -12.51 3.69
CA LEU A 26 0.91 -12.97 2.98
C LEU A 26 2.21 -12.69 3.73
N PHE A 27 2.19 -11.72 4.64
CA PHE A 27 3.30 -11.33 5.46
C PHE A 27 2.86 -11.19 6.93
N ALA A 28 3.45 -12.00 7.80
CA ALA A 28 3.34 -11.82 9.24
C ALA A 28 4.73 -11.52 9.78
N PRO A 29 4.97 -10.39 10.45
CA PRO A 29 6.25 -10.11 11.07
C PRO A 29 6.52 -11.16 12.16
N HIS A 30 7.42 -12.10 11.86
CA HIS A 30 7.85 -13.10 12.82
C HIS A 30 9.06 -12.58 13.59
N GLY A 31 8.96 -12.58 14.92
CA GLY A 31 10.07 -12.35 15.85
C GLY A 31 10.16 -10.94 16.39
N ARG A 32 10.48 -9.93 15.59
CA ARG A 32 10.61 -8.55 16.09
C ARG A 32 9.27 -7.83 16.13
N LYS A 33 8.87 -7.35 17.31
CA LYS A 33 7.66 -6.52 17.45
C LYS A 33 7.87 -5.09 16.92
N ILE A 34 9.11 -4.62 16.94
CA ILE A 34 9.52 -3.32 16.42
C ILE A 34 10.68 -3.55 15.45
N TYR A 35 10.57 -3.00 14.26
CA TYR A 35 11.63 -2.91 13.26
C TYR A 35 11.59 -1.50 12.69
N GLY A 36 12.48 -0.64 13.17
CA GLY A 36 12.51 0.78 12.83
C GLY A 36 13.49 1.10 11.71
N ILE A 37 13.58 2.40 11.35
CA ILE A 37 14.46 2.86 10.28
C ILE A 37 15.94 2.56 10.56
N GLN A 38 16.36 2.61 11.82
CA GLN A 38 17.74 2.29 12.21
C GLN A 38 18.06 0.81 12.05
N ASP A 39 17.09 -0.10 12.29
CA ASP A 39 17.26 -1.54 12.05
C ASP A 39 17.39 -1.81 10.55
N PHE A 40 16.51 -1.20 9.73
CA PHE A 40 16.53 -1.30 8.27
C PHE A 40 17.86 -0.84 7.68
N GLU A 41 18.32 0.36 8.07
CA GLU A 41 19.59 0.92 7.60
C GLU A 41 20.79 0.07 8.01
N LYS A 42 20.81 -0.42 9.25
CA LYS A 42 21.88 -1.29 9.75
C LYS A 42 21.95 -2.62 9.01
N ASP A 43 20.79 -3.22 8.70
CA ASP A 43 20.76 -4.49 7.96
C ASP A 43 21.31 -4.31 6.55
N LEU A 44 21.05 -3.15 5.91
CA LEU A 44 21.56 -2.82 4.58
C LEU A 44 23.03 -2.36 4.58
N ASP A 45 23.48 -1.62 5.57
CA ASP A 45 24.88 -1.22 5.70
C ASP A 45 25.83 -2.44 5.77
N ASN A 46 25.33 -3.57 6.27
CA ASN A 46 26.08 -4.82 6.30
C ASN A 46 26.04 -5.61 4.97
N SER A 47 25.25 -5.18 3.99
CA SER A 47 25.06 -5.87 2.70
C SER A 47 26.15 -5.59 1.67
N GLY A 48 26.99 -4.56 1.89
CA GLY A 48 27.97 -4.07 0.93
C GLY A 48 27.38 -3.11 -0.13
N PHE A 49 26.08 -2.80 -0.02
CA PHE A 49 25.41 -1.75 -0.82
C PHE A 49 25.35 -0.43 -0.04
N ASN A 50 25.32 0.69 -0.76
CA ASN A 50 25.15 2.01 -0.18
C ASN A 50 23.73 2.51 -0.41
N LEU A 51 22.87 2.39 0.60
CA LEU A 51 21.50 2.89 0.57
C LEU A 51 21.52 4.42 0.65
N THR A 52 20.86 5.08 -0.31
CA THR A 52 20.76 6.56 -0.36
C THR A 52 19.40 7.07 0.10
N GLY A 53 18.37 6.21 0.12
CA GLY A 53 17.01 6.52 0.56
C GLY A 53 16.03 5.47 0.10
N GLY A 54 14.73 5.77 0.20
CA GLY A 54 13.72 4.82 -0.25
C GLY A 54 12.29 5.30 -0.04
N VAL A 55 11.34 4.44 -0.45
CA VAL A 55 9.92 4.61 -0.19
C VAL A 55 9.46 3.59 0.83
N PHE A 56 9.07 4.09 1.99
CA PHE A 56 8.29 3.28 2.93
C PHE A 56 6.90 3.04 2.34
N VAL A 57 6.48 1.80 2.33
CA VAL A 57 5.12 1.41 1.99
C VAL A 57 4.44 0.83 3.22
N GLU A 58 3.20 1.22 3.45
CA GLU A 58 2.41 0.92 4.64
C GLU A 58 2.47 -0.56 5.09
N ALA A 59 2.40 -0.81 6.38
CA ALA A 59 2.34 -2.13 6.98
C ALA A 59 1.02 -2.40 7.75
N VAL A 60 0.16 -1.41 7.91
CA VAL A 60 -1.13 -1.53 8.61
C VAL A 60 -2.01 -2.61 7.99
N SER A 61 -2.06 -2.69 6.65
CA SER A 61 -2.87 -3.67 5.92
C SER A 61 -2.54 -5.12 6.27
N VAL A 62 -1.28 -5.40 6.65
CA VAL A 62 -0.84 -6.75 7.05
C VAL A 62 -0.79 -6.92 8.57
N CYS A 63 -0.56 -5.83 9.31
CA CYS A 63 -0.46 -5.87 10.76
C CYS A 63 -1.84 -5.78 11.45
N HIS A 64 -2.85 -5.21 10.79
CA HIS A 64 -4.17 -4.92 11.35
C HIS A 64 -5.33 -5.34 10.44
N VAL A 65 -5.23 -6.52 9.83
CA VAL A 65 -6.19 -7.05 8.84
C VAL A 65 -7.62 -7.23 9.34
N GLU A 66 -7.82 -7.35 10.65
CA GLU A 66 -9.14 -7.57 11.26
C GLU A 66 -9.87 -6.26 11.60
N MET A 67 -9.18 -5.14 11.49
CA MET A 67 -9.74 -3.83 11.82
C MET A 67 -10.48 -3.22 10.64
N ASP A 68 -11.47 -2.40 10.94
CA ASP A 68 -12.21 -1.58 9.97
C ASP A 68 -12.69 -0.28 10.61
N GLY A 69 -13.34 0.57 9.81
CA GLY A 69 -13.92 1.83 10.28
C GLY A 69 -12.92 2.75 10.96
N ASP A 70 -13.36 3.37 12.05
CA ASP A 70 -12.57 4.36 12.79
C ASP A 70 -11.31 3.75 13.41
N ASP A 71 -11.38 2.54 13.95
CA ASP A 71 -10.23 1.84 14.53
C ASP A 71 -9.11 1.62 13.51
N TYR A 72 -9.48 1.22 12.29
CA TYR A 72 -8.51 1.08 11.20
C TYR A 72 -7.91 2.43 10.79
N ALA A 73 -8.75 3.46 10.66
CA ALA A 73 -8.31 4.81 10.33
C ALA A 73 -7.32 5.37 11.36
N GLU A 74 -7.55 5.15 12.65
CA GLU A 74 -6.63 5.54 13.73
C GLU A 74 -5.27 4.87 13.58
N HIS A 75 -5.23 3.57 13.26
CA HIS A 75 -3.97 2.84 13.03
C HIS A 75 -3.22 3.35 11.80
N CYS A 76 -3.93 3.69 10.72
CA CYS A 76 -3.34 4.30 9.53
C CYS A 76 -2.66 5.65 9.85
N LEU A 77 -3.34 6.51 10.61
CA LEU A 77 -2.80 7.79 11.03
C LEU A 77 -1.60 7.62 11.99
N ALA A 78 -1.70 6.69 12.93
CA ALA A 78 -0.64 6.40 13.90
C ALA A 78 0.62 5.88 13.22
N GLU A 79 0.49 4.97 12.24
CA GLU A 79 1.63 4.47 11.46
C GLU A 79 2.29 5.60 10.66
N THR A 80 1.49 6.40 9.94
CA THR A 80 2.01 7.52 9.14
C THR A 80 2.82 8.50 10.01
N LYS A 81 2.31 8.83 11.20
CA LYS A 81 3.00 9.68 12.17
C LYS A 81 4.30 9.03 12.65
N TRP A 82 4.22 7.77 13.09
CA TRP A 82 5.39 7.04 13.60
C TRP A 82 6.49 6.92 12.54
N VAL A 83 6.14 6.58 11.30
CA VAL A 83 7.10 6.49 10.21
C VAL A 83 7.72 7.85 9.91
N SER A 84 6.93 8.93 9.90
CA SER A 84 7.46 10.28 9.72
C SER A 84 8.49 10.65 10.79
N GLU A 85 8.24 10.25 12.05
CA GLU A 85 9.19 10.42 13.15
C GLU A 85 10.44 9.55 12.97
N GLN A 86 10.29 8.29 12.51
CA GLN A 86 11.41 7.40 12.25
C GLN A 86 12.35 7.98 11.18
N ILE A 87 11.81 8.34 10.01
CA ILE A 87 12.62 8.83 8.88
C ILE A 87 13.23 10.22 9.11
N SER A 88 12.61 11.04 9.98
CA SER A 88 13.16 12.36 10.33
C SER A 88 14.49 12.28 11.08
N ASN A 89 14.79 11.13 11.68
CA ASN A 89 16.05 10.87 12.38
C ASN A 89 17.16 10.31 11.46
N SER A 90 16.87 10.12 10.18
CA SER A 90 17.84 9.67 9.18
C SER A 90 18.38 10.83 8.37
N THR A 91 19.61 10.68 7.86
CA THR A 91 20.22 11.60 6.88
C THR A 91 19.92 11.19 5.44
N ARG A 92 19.30 10.03 5.22
CA ARG A 92 18.91 9.51 3.91
C ARG A 92 17.56 10.09 3.48
N ASP A 93 17.27 10.09 2.19
CA ASP A 93 16.03 10.68 1.67
C ASP A 93 14.93 9.62 1.55
N TYR A 94 13.90 9.74 2.38
CA TYR A 94 12.79 8.81 2.44
C TYR A 94 11.46 9.49 2.12
N TYR A 95 10.56 8.71 1.52
CA TYR A 95 9.17 9.09 1.28
C TYR A 95 8.23 8.02 1.82
N ILE A 96 6.94 8.34 1.92
CA ILE A 96 5.91 7.51 2.54
C ILE A 96 4.78 7.26 1.56
N VAL A 97 4.43 6.00 1.37
CA VAL A 97 3.15 5.55 0.85
C VAL A 97 2.34 5.04 2.02
N SER A 98 1.38 5.85 2.46
CA SER A 98 0.47 5.53 3.57
C SER A 98 -0.68 4.64 3.14
N THR A 99 -1.50 4.19 4.10
CA THR A 99 -2.78 3.55 3.82
C THR A 99 -3.93 4.29 4.47
N LEU A 100 -5.09 4.22 3.84
CA LEU A 100 -6.39 4.60 4.38
C LEU A 100 -7.46 3.66 3.83
N ALA A 101 -8.54 3.43 4.58
CA ALA A 101 -9.76 2.86 4.03
C ALA A 101 -10.45 3.94 3.19
N LEU A 102 -10.32 3.86 1.86
CA LEU A 102 -10.88 4.89 0.97
C LEU A 102 -12.42 4.92 1.01
N GLU A 103 -13.04 3.82 1.40
CA GLU A 103 -14.48 3.73 1.65
C GLU A 103 -14.96 4.43 2.93
N HIS A 104 -14.04 5.00 3.72
CA HIS A 104 -14.39 5.63 4.99
C HIS A 104 -15.21 6.92 4.78
N PRO A 105 -16.31 7.15 5.52
CA PRO A 105 -17.17 8.32 5.32
C PRO A 105 -16.46 9.66 5.51
N ASN A 106 -15.41 9.71 6.32
CA ASN A 106 -14.61 10.92 6.58
C ASN A 106 -13.29 10.94 5.80
N ILE A 107 -13.25 10.31 4.62
CA ILE A 107 -11.99 10.13 3.86
C ILE A 107 -11.27 11.45 3.54
N GLU A 108 -12.00 12.54 3.26
CA GLU A 108 -11.40 13.85 2.96
C GLU A 108 -10.60 14.39 4.17
N GLU A 109 -11.15 14.25 5.38
CA GLU A 109 -10.46 14.64 6.62
C GLU A 109 -9.24 13.76 6.88
N LEU A 110 -9.35 12.45 6.64
CA LEU A 110 -8.24 11.50 6.81
C LEU A 110 -7.12 11.79 5.81
N LEU A 111 -7.44 12.08 4.55
CA LEU A 111 -6.47 12.49 3.53
C LEU A 111 -5.75 13.78 3.95
N ALA A 112 -6.47 14.78 4.46
CA ALA A 112 -5.87 16.01 4.95
C ALA A 112 -4.90 15.76 6.12
N LYS A 113 -5.25 14.84 7.04
CA LYS A 113 -4.38 14.48 8.17
C LYS A 113 -3.08 13.80 7.73
N ILE A 114 -3.13 12.86 6.79
CA ILE A 114 -1.89 12.20 6.35
C ILE A 114 -1.01 13.13 5.50
N THR A 115 -1.59 14.02 4.70
CA THR A 115 -0.83 14.97 3.88
C THR A 115 -0.20 16.11 4.70
N TYR A 116 -0.58 16.26 5.96
CA TYR A 116 0.17 17.10 6.89
C TYR A 116 1.63 16.65 7.05
N HIS A 117 1.91 15.38 6.81
CA HIS A 117 3.27 14.81 6.82
C HIS A 117 3.94 15.02 5.46
N GLU A 118 4.88 15.97 5.40
CA GLU A 118 5.52 16.44 4.17
C GLU A 118 6.19 15.36 3.31
N LYS A 119 6.51 14.20 3.87
CA LYS A 119 7.14 13.09 3.15
C LYS A 119 6.14 12.09 2.55
N VAL A 120 4.85 12.25 2.79
CA VAL A 120 3.80 11.42 2.16
C VAL A 120 3.71 11.80 0.68
N ARG A 121 3.74 10.76 -0.18
CA ARG A 121 3.66 10.89 -1.64
C ARG A 121 2.59 10.00 -2.25
N GLY A 122 2.08 9.06 -1.50
CA GLY A 122 1.10 8.13 -2.05
C GLY A 122 0.23 7.46 -1.00
N ILE A 123 -0.78 6.78 -1.51
CA ILE A 123 -1.70 5.93 -0.77
C ILE A 123 -1.61 4.52 -1.35
N ARG A 124 -1.62 3.51 -0.49
CA ARG A 124 -1.87 2.12 -0.87
C ARG A 124 -3.03 1.57 -0.06
N GLN A 125 -3.88 0.82 -0.72
CA GLN A 125 -4.80 -0.11 -0.05
C GLN A 125 -4.73 -1.43 -0.80
N ILE A 126 -4.52 -2.54 -0.08
CA ILE A 126 -4.42 -3.87 -0.70
C ILE A 126 -5.78 -4.26 -1.26
N LEU A 127 -5.87 -4.36 -2.58
CA LEU A 127 -7.10 -4.63 -3.34
C LEU A 127 -7.16 -6.03 -3.90
N ASN A 128 -6.13 -6.87 -3.68
CA ASN A 128 -6.14 -8.27 -4.11
C ASN A 128 -7.46 -8.93 -3.68
N TYR A 129 -8.15 -9.56 -4.63
CA TYR A 129 -9.46 -10.14 -4.39
C TYR A 129 -9.50 -11.62 -4.71
N GLN A 130 -9.87 -12.40 -3.72
CA GLN A 130 -10.24 -13.81 -3.84
C GLN A 130 -11.44 -14.07 -2.94
N PRO A 131 -12.59 -14.52 -3.48
CA PRO A 131 -13.83 -14.68 -2.69
C PRO A 131 -13.69 -15.61 -1.48
N SER A 132 -12.73 -16.55 -1.52
CA SER A 132 -12.47 -17.50 -0.43
C SER A 132 -11.64 -16.92 0.72
N TRP A 133 -11.02 -15.77 0.55
CA TRP A 133 -10.21 -15.16 1.62
C TRP A 133 -11.08 -14.49 2.67
N PRO A 134 -10.82 -14.67 3.98
CA PRO A 134 -11.62 -14.08 5.05
C PRO A 134 -11.79 -12.56 4.93
N ARG A 135 -10.70 -11.84 4.60
CA ARG A 135 -10.76 -10.40 4.38
C ARG A 135 -11.72 -10.02 3.26
N ASN A 136 -11.71 -10.75 2.13
CA ASN A 136 -12.57 -10.46 1.00
C ASN A 136 -14.02 -10.89 1.25
N GLN A 137 -14.26 -11.89 2.09
CA GLN A 137 -15.61 -12.22 2.55
C GLN A 137 -16.23 -11.09 3.37
N ARG A 138 -15.40 -10.34 4.11
CA ARG A 138 -15.83 -9.19 4.90
C ARG A 138 -15.97 -7.90 4.07
N LEU A 139 -14.96 -7.57 3.27
CA LEU A 139 -14.88 -6.29 2.54
C LEU A 139 -15.45 -6.33 1.11
N GLY A 140 -15.63 -7.55 0.54
CA GLY A 140 -15.97 -7.70 -0.87
C GLY A 140 -14.84 -7.30 -1.82
N ASN A 141 -15.19 -7.09 -3.08
CA ASN A 141 -14.29 -6.50 -4.08
C ASN A 141 -14.34 -4.97 -3.97
N LEU A 142 -13.31 -4.38 -3.39
CA LEU A 142 -13.26 -2.93 -3.17
C LEU A 142 -13.34 -2.12 -4.48
N LEU A 143 -12.79 -2.64 -5.59
CA LEU A 143 -12.93 -1.99 -6.90
C LEU A 143 -14.39 -1.90 -7.40
N GLU A 144 -15.32 -2.65 -6.81
CA GLU A 144 -16.76 -2.62 -7.10
C GLU A 144 -17.56 -1.85 -6.04
N ASN A 145 -16.91 -1.43 -4.96
CA ASN A 145 -17.56 -0.69 -3.89
C ASN A 145 -17.68 0.80 -4.27
N PRO A 146 -18.91 1.35 -4.41
CA PRO A 146 -19.10 2.76 -4.79
C PRO A 146 -18.43 3.74 -3.82
N ALA A 147 -18.55 3.51 -2.51
CA ALA A 147 -17.93 4.38 -1.50
C ALA A 147 -16.40 4.38 -1.62
N TRP A 148 -15.80 3.23 -1.93
CA TRP A 148 -14.37 3.13 -2.19
C TRP A 148 -13.98 3.90 -3.46
N CYS A 149 -14.75 3.75 -4.54
CA CYS A 149 -14.51 4.49 -5.80
C CYS A 149 -14.60 6.01 -5.59
N ASP A 150 -15.61 6.46 -4.85
CA ASP A 150 -15.80 7.89 -4.51
C ASP A 150 -14.61 8.41 -3.68
N GLY A 151 -14.13 7.63 -2.72
CA GLY A 151 -12.95 7.97 -1.92
C GLY A 151 -11.66 7.97 -2.73
N PHE A 152 -11.51 7.03 -3.68
CA PHE A 152 -10.37 7.01 -4.60
C PHE A 152 -10.29 8.31 -5.42
N GLU A 153 -11.42 8.83 -5.91
CA GLU A 153 -11.45 10.09 -6.66
C GLU A 153 -10.94 11.30 -5.87
N LYS A 154 -11.01 11.27 -4.51
CA LYS A 154 -10.51 12.36 -3.65
C LYS A 154 -8.98 12.45 -3.59
N ILE A 155 -8.28 11.39 -3.99
CA ILE A 155 -6.81 11.38 -4.03
C ILE A 155 -6.27 12.48 -4.96
N LYS A 156 -6.97 12.81 -6.05
CA LYS A 156 -6.60 13.90 -6.97
C LYS A 156 -6.49 15.26 -6.28
N ASP A 157 -7.34 15.51 -5.26
CA ASP A 157 -7.42 16.80 -4.58
C ASP A 157 -6.21 17.06 -3.68
N VAL A 158 -5.51 16.00 -3.32
CA VAL A 158 -4.29 16.05 -2.49
C VAL A 158 -3.01 15.71 -3.26
N GLN A 159 -3.11 15.48 -4.58
CA GLN A 159 -1.98 15.27 -5.48
C GLN A 159 -1.05 14.10 -5.08
N LEU A 160 -1.62 13.01 -4.57
CA LEU A 160 -0.90 11.79 -4.25
C LEU A 160 -0.99 10.78 -5.39
N ILE A 161 0.02 9.90 -5.46
CA ILE A 161 -0.06 8.69 -6.29
C ILE A 161 -0.88 7.62 -5.58
N PHE A 162 -1.38 6.62 -6.33
CA PHE A 162 -1.94 5.42 -5.77
C PHE A 162 -1.08 4.20 -6.10
N ASP A 163 -0.54 3.54 -5.06
CA ASP A 163 0.18 2.28 -5.19
C ASP A 163 -0.84 1.13 -5.30
N LEU A 164 -0.94 0.56 -6.48
CA LEU A 164 -1.96 -0.38 -6.90
C LEU A 164 -1.49 -1.82 -6.66
N GLN A 165 -2.04 -2.47 -5.64
CA GLN A 165 -1.79 -3.87 -5.34
C GLN A 165 -3.04 -4.71 -5.61
N ILE A 166 -3.05 -5.45 -6.71
CA ILE A 166 -4.18 -6.23 -7.24
C ILE A 166 -3.71 -7.57 -7.82
N ASN A 167 -4.66 -8.44 -8.15
CA ASN A 167 -4.41 -9.68 -8.90
C ASN A 167 -4.60 -9.46 -10.42
N PRO A 168 -4.01 -10.31 -11.29
CA PRO A 168 -4.10 -10.16 -12.75
C PRO A 168 -5.51 -10.07 -13.31
N HIS A 169 -6.47 -10.81 -12.74
CA HIS A 169 -7.87 -10.77 -13.19
C HIS A 169 -8.57 -9.42 -12.93
N GLN A 170 -8.00 -8.56 -12.07
CA GLN A 170 -8.52 -7.23 -11.75
C GLN A 170 -7.94 -6.11 -12.65
N PHE A 171 -6.90 -6.38 -13.46
CA PHE A 171 -6.20 -5.35 -14.24
C PHE A 171 -7.12 -4.53 -15.15
N LYS A 172 -8.01 -5.20 -15.91
CA LYS A 172 -8.95 -4.50 -16.80
C LYS A 172 -9.94 -3.61 -16.04
N GLN A 173 -10.29 -3.99 -14.80
CA GLN A 173 -11.14 -3.18 -13.93
C GLN A 173 -10.38 -1.95 -13.41
N ALA A 174 -9.13 -2.15 -12.99
CA ALA A 174 -8.26 -1.06 -12.55
C ALA A 174 -7.93 -0.09 -13.68
N ALA A 175 -7.74 -0.58 -14.91
CA ALA A 175 -7.55 0.27 -16.08
C ALA A 175 -8.76 1.21 -16.31
N LYS A 176 -9.99 0.68 -16.21
CA LYS A 176 -11.21 1.51 -16.29
C LYS A 176 -11.32 2.55 -15.19
N LEU A 177 -10.83 2.23 -13.98
CA LEU A 177 -10.77 3.18 -12.88
C LEU A 177 -9.78 4.30 -13.20
N SER A 178 -8.60 3.96 -13.71
CA SER A 178 -7.58 4.92 -14.15
C SER A 178 -8.06 5.84 -15.26
N GLU A 179 -8.73 5.30 -16.28
CA GLU A 179 -9.32 6.08 -17.38
C GLU A 179 -10.30 7.15 -16.89
N ARG A 180 -11.05 6.87 -15.83
CA ARG A 180 -11.98 7.84 -15.22
C ARG A 180 -11.28 8.87 -14.33
N ASN A 181 -10.07 8.55 -13.87
CA ASN A 181 -9.29 9.34 -12.91
C ASN A 181 -7.86 9.59 -13.43
N PRO A 182 -7.69 10.20 -14.62
CA PRO A 182 -6.37 10.35 -15.24
C PRO A 182 -5.41 11.26 -14.44
N GLN A 183 -5.93 12.02 -13.47
CA GLN A 183 -5.13 12.89 -12.60
C GLN A 183 -4.47 12.14 -11.44
N ILE A 184 -4.81 10.85 -11.22
CA ILE A 184 -4.24 10.03 -10.15
C ILE A 184 -3.24 9.06 -10.76
N PRO A 185 -1.93 9.31 -10.62
CA PRO A 185 -0.92 8.38 -11.13
C PRO A 185 -0.99 7.04 -10.41
N LEU A 186 -0.94 5.93 -11.14
CA LEU A 186 -0.91 4.59 -10.59
C LEU A 186 0.50 4.00 -10.64
N VAL A 187 0.91 3.37 -9.55
CA VAL A 187 2.14 2.57 -9.48
C VAL A 187 1.74 1.12 -9.22
N LEU A 188 1.97 0.22 -10.19
CA LEU A 188 1.63 -1.18 -10.03
C LEU A 188 2.67 -1.88 -9.13
N GLY A 189 2.29 -2.20 -7.91
CA GLY A 189 3.10 -2.94 -6.95
C GLY A 189 3.17 -4.43 -7.28
N HIS A 190 4.27 -5.09 -6.88
CA HIS A 190 4.46 -6.54 -6.96
C HIS A 190 4.17 -7.17 -8.34
N LEU A 191 4.39 -6.44 -9.43
CA LEU A 191 4.05 -6.85 -10.80
C LEU A 191 2.57 -7.25 -10.98
N GLY A 192 1.68 -6.76 -10.10
CA GLY A 192 0.28 -7.15 -10.08
C GLY A 192 0.03 -8.54 -9.49
N SER A 193 0.91 -8.97 -8.59
CA SER A 193 0.77 -10.22 -7.79
C SER A 193 0.44 -11.48 -8.63
N PRO A 194 1.14 -11.76 -9.76
CA PRO A 194 0.84 -12.94 -10.57
C PRO A 194 1.24 -14.22 -9.85
N THR A 195 0.45 -15.26 -10.04
CA THR A 195 0.84 -16.63 -9.71
C THR A 195 1.61 -17.27 -10.87
N LEU A 196 2.26 -18.41 -10.61
CA LEU A 196 2.90 -19.16 -11.69
C LEU A 196 1.92 -19.65 -12.78
N SER A 197 0.64 -19.84 -12.43
CA SER A 197 -0.40 -20.17 -13.41
C SER A 197 -0.77 -18.98 -14.29
N ASP A 198 -0.82 -17.78 -13.74
CA ASP A 198 -1.09 -16.55 -14.50
C ASP A 198 0.01 -16.29 -15.54
N LEU A 199 1.27 -16.63 -15.19
CA LEU A 199 2.41 -16.47 -16.11
C LEU A 199 2.52 -17.59 -17.15
N LYS A 200 1.85 -18.73 -16.97
CA LYS A 200 1.82 -19.83 -17.95
C LYS A 200 0.75 -19.63 -19.01
N ASP A 201 -0.44 -19.16 -18.60
CA ASP A 201 -1.50 -18.71 -19.49
C ASP A 201 -1.44 -17.19 -19.57
N ASP A 202 -0.40 -16.69 -20.21
CA ASP A 202 0.08 -15.32 -20.14
C ASP A 202 -0.85 -14.27 -20.77
N LYS A 203 -1.84 -14.71 -21.55
CA LYS A 203 -2.71 -13.81 -22.29
C LYS A 203 -3.47 -12.83 -21.39
N ILE A 204 -4.12 -13.31 -20.33
CA ILE A 204 -4.90 -12.46 -19.42
C ILE A 204 -3.97 -11.47 -18.70
N TYR A 205 -2.81 -11.97 -18.27
CA TYR A 205 -1.80 -11.14 -17.59
C TYR A 205 -1.29 -10.02 -18.51
N TRP A 206 -0.79 -10.36 -19.71
CA TRP A 206 -0.21 -9.37 -20.61
C TRP A 206 -1.23 -8.42 -21.23
N GLU A 207 -2.44 -8.90 -21.58
CA GLU A 207 -3.53 -8.01 -21.99
C GLU A 207 -3.92 -7.03 -20.88
N GLY A 208 -3.89 -7.47 -19.62
CA GLY A 208 -4.18 -6.63 -18.48
C GLY A 208 -3.10 -5.57 -18.22
N ILE A 209 -1.81 -5.96 -18.28
CA ILE A 209 -0.67 -5.02 -18.22
C ILE A 209 -0.77 -3.99 -19.34
N GLN A 210 -1.05 -4.43 -20.58
CA GLN A 210 -1.20 -3.51 -21.69
C GLN A 210 -2.35 -2.52 -21.46
N ALA A 211 -3.50 -2.98 -20.97
CA ALA A 211 -4.63 -2.11 -20.66
C ALA A 211 -4.29 -1.04 -19.60
N LEU A 212 -3.47 -1.39 -18.59
CA LEU A 212 -2.99 -0.42 -17.60
C LEU A 212 -1.97 0.55 -18.22
N ALA A 213 -1.06 0.05 -19.09
CA ALA A 213 -0.06 0.87 -19.74
C ALA A 213 -0.66 1.85 -20.75
N ASP A 214 -1.79 1.51 -21.35
CA ASP A 214 -2.52 2.37 -22.31
C ASP A 214 -3.34 3.48 -21.63
N CYS A 215 -3.48 3.44 -20.28
CA CYS A 215 -4.17 4.49 -19.57
C CYS A 215 -3.39 5.81 -19.64
N PRO A 216 -4.08 6.95 -19.87
CA PRO A 216 -3.42 8.24 -19.82
C PRO A 216 -2.84 8.46 -18.42
N GLN A 217 -1.52 8.57 -18.36
CA GLN A 217 -0.79 8.99 -17.14
C GLN A 217 -0.37 10.45 -17.37
N ASN A 218 -0.74 11.33 -16.48
CA ASN A 218 -0.29 12.71 -16.51
C ASN A 218 1.08 12.86 -15.84
#